data_c7fe9740b85193cc549cca505269cb51
#
_entry.id   c7fe9740b85193cc549cca505269cb51
#
_cell.length_a   1.000
_cell.length_b   1.000
_cell.length_c   1.000
_cell.angle_alpha   90.00
_cell.angle_beta   90.00
_cell.angle_gamma   90.00
#
_symmetry.space_group_name_H-M   'P 1'
#
loop_
_entity.id
_entity.type
_entity.pdbx_description
1 polymer ?
#
loop_
_entity_poly.entity_id
_entity_poly.type
_entity_poly.pdbx_seq_one_letter_code
_entity_poly.pdbx_strand_id
1 'polypeptide(L)'
;MARLENYPEAIRNHLLKLPCPTFDSTPFNRPIPMKEQRVALVSTAGLHLRGDRPFRLGDADHRLIPRDTPANRLVMSHISTNFDRTGYLQDLNVVFPLERLNDLARNGEIGSVAEYHTSFMGATEPEKMESTVVELASVMKKD
;
A
#
# COMPACT_ATOMS: atom_id res chain seq x y z
N MET A 1 15.29 9.52 -4.98
CA MET A 1 14.30 8.90 -5.89
C MET A 1 15.06 8.47 -7.14
N ALA A 2 15.00 7.19 -7.49
CA ALA A 2 15.64 6.71 -8.70
C ALA A 2 14.89 7.27 -9.92
N ARG A 3 15.61 7.91 -10.83
CA ARG A 3 15.05 8.42 -12.08
C ARG A 3 15.21 7.36 -13.17
N LEU A 4 14.23 7.25 -14.06
CA LEU A 4 14.20 6.24 -15.12
C LEU A 4 15.46 6.30 -16.02
N GLU A 5 15.98 7.49 -16.24
CA GLU A 5 17.22 7.74 -17.01
C GLU A 5 18.47 7.12 -16.39
N ASN A 6 18.46 6.83 -15.06
CA ASN A 6 19.58 6.26 -14.34
C ASN A 6 19.61 4.73 -14.38
N TYR A 7 18.59 4.09 -14.96
CA TYR A 7 18.57 2.63 -15.10
C TYR A 7 19.30 2.17 -16.38
N PRO A 8 19.89 0.97 -16.36
CA PRO A 8 20.38 0.32 -17.58
C PRO A 8 19.30 0.30 -18.66
N GLU A 9 19.71 0.45 -19.92
CA GLU A 9 18.81 0.60 -21.06
C GLU A 9 17.75 -0.52 -21.14
N ALA A 10 18.15 -1.77 -20.91
CA ALA A 10 17.24 -2.91 -20.94
C ALA A 10 16.12 -2.78 -19.90
N ILE A 11 16.45 -2.36 -18.67
CA ILE A 11 15.48 -2.16 -17.58
C ILE A 11 14.60 -0.96 -17.90
N ARG A 12 15.18 0.14 -18.35
CA ARG A 12 14.43 1.33 -18.75
C ARG A 12 13.42 1.03 -19.85
N ASN A 13 13.82 0.31 -20.89
CA ASN A 13 12.95 -0.07 -22.00
C ASN A 13 11.85 -1.04 -21.57
N HIS A 14 12.13 -1.94 -20.61
CA HIS A 14 11.12 -2.79 -20.01
C HIS A 14 10.09 -1.95 -19.26
N LEU A 15 10.51 -1.06 -18.37
CA LEU A 15 9.63 -0.21 -17.58
C LEU A 15 8.77 0.72 -18.45
N LEU A 16 9.32 1.27 -19.52
CA LEU A 16 8.58 2.11 -20.48
C LEU A 16 7.50 1.35 -21.27
N LYS A 17 7.61 0.04 -21.38
CA LYS A 17 6.64 -0.81 -22.09
C LYS A 17 5.56 -1.40 -21.18
N LEU A 18 5.66 -1.19 -19.86
CA LEU A 18 4.62 -1.68 -18.95
C LEU A 18 3.30 -1.00 -19.28
N PRO A 19 2.22 -1.75 -19.48
CA PRO A 19 0.91 -1.17 -19.69
C PRO A 19 0.47 -0.40 -18.45
N CYS A 20 -0.09 0.79 -18.65
CA CYS A 20 -0.80 1.51 -17.59
C CYS A 20 -2.28 1.27 -17.76
N PRO A 21 -3.02 0.94 -16.69
CA PRO A 21 -4.46 0.78 -16.77
C PRO A 21 -5.12 2.11 -17.16
N THR A 22 -6.17 2.01 -17.97
CA THR A 22 -7.03 3.15 -18.33
C THR A 22 -8.40 2.94 -17.70
N PHE A 23 -8.99 4.03 -17.18
CA PHE A 23 -10.27 4.00 -16.52
C PHE A 23 -11.26 4.91 -17.24
N ASP A 24 -12.51 4.48 -17.35
CA ASP A 24 -13.58 5.26 -18.00
C ASP A 24 -14.01 6.50 -17.18
N SER A 25 -13.61 6.54 -15.92
CA SER A 25 -13.94 7.64 -15.01
C SER A 25 -12.71 8.05 -14.18
N THR A 26 -12.68 9.31 -13.79
CA THR A 26 -11.69 9.82 -12.83
C THR A 26 -12.19 9.57 -11.41
N PRO A 27 -11.53 8.70 -10.60
CA PRO A 27 -12.04 8.27 -9.30
C PRO A 27 -11.81 9.31 -8.17
N PHE A 28 -11.72 10.61 -8.51
CA PHE A 28 -11.53 11.65 -7.51
C PHE A 28 -12.88 12.12 -6.97
N ASN A 29 -13.15 11.78 -5.73
CA ASN A 29 -14.26 12.33 -4.98
C ASN A 29 -13.90 13.69 -4.38
N ARG A 30 -14.90 14.55 -4.22
CA ARG A 30 -14.72 15.80 -3.48
C ARG A 30 -14.38 15.45 -2.02
N PRO A 31 -13.21 15.88 -1.49
CA PRO A 31 -12.84 15.54 -0.13
C PRO A 31 -13.73 16.29 0.88
N ILE A 32 -14.06 15.61 1.98
CA ILE A 32 -14.57 16.25 3.19
C ILE A 32 -13.38 16.89 3.96
N PRO A 33 -13.63 17.82 4.90
CA PRO A 33 -12.57 18.40 5.71
C PRO A 33 -11.69 17.32 6.37
N MET A 34 -10.37 17.48 6.38
CA MET A 34 -9.45 16.47 6.93
C MET A 34 -9.78 16.05 8.37
N LYS A 35 -10.24 17.00 9.18
CA LYS A 35 -10.66 16.74 10.58
C LYS A 35 -11.89 15.83 10.72
N GLU A 36 -12.58 15.58 9.63
CA GLU A 36 -13.75 14.69 9.58
C GLU A 36 -13.43 13.37 8.84
N GLN A 37 -12.25 13.29 8.22
CA GLN A 37 -11.85 12.10 7.45
C GLN A 37 -11.44 10.95 8.36
N ARG A 38 -11.90 9.76 8.01
CA ARG A 38 -11.37 8.50 8.50
C ARG A 38 -10.36 7.97 7.48
N VAL A 39 -9.12 7.78 7.90
CA VAL A 39 -8.01 7.51 7.00
C VAL A 39 -7.51 6.09 7.13
N ALA A 40 -7.42 5.36 6.02
CA ALA A 40 -6.82 4.04 5.91
C ALA A 40 -5.53 4.08 5.07
N LEU A 41 -4.61 3.17 5.36
CA LEU A 41 -3.41 2.94 4.57
C LEU A 41 -3.64 1.80 3.59
N VAL A 42 -3.28 2.02 2.33
CA VAL A 42 -3.17 1.00 1.30
C VAL A 42 -1.74 1.02 0.80
N SER A 43 -0.98 -0.02 1.10
CA SER A 43 0.44 -0.12 0.74
C SER A 43 0.67 -1.23 -0.28
N THR A 44 1.62 -1.03 -1.18
CA THR A 44 2.10 -2.07 -2.11
C THR A 44 3.44 -2.67 -1.68
N ALA A 45 3.84 -2.47 -0.43
CA ALA A 45 5.13 -2.93 0.08
C ALA A 45 5.19 -4.43 0.41
N GLY A 46 4.13 -5.19 0.18
CA GLY A 46 4.10 -6.63 0.47
C GLY A 46 4.20 -6.94 1.95
N LEU A 47 3.59 -6.12 2.80
CA LEU A 47 3.54 -6.32 4.24
C LEU A 47 2.49 -7.35 4.64
N HIS A 48 2.80 -8.14 5.67
CA HIS A 48 1.87 -9.08 6.29
C HIS A 48 2.19 -9.24 7.78
N LEU A 49 1.26 -9.80 8.54
CA LEU A 49 1.53 -10.14 9.94
C LEU A 49 2.53 -11.30 10.03
N ARG A 50 3.36 -11.28 11.07
CA ARG A 50 4.24 -12.41 11.37
C ARG A 50 3.38 -13.65 11.68
N GLY A 51 3.57 -14.71 10.89
CA GLY A 51 2.78 -15.94 10.94
C GLY A 51 1.77 -16.08 9.80
N ASP A 52 1.44 -15.01 9.10
CA ASP A 52 0.64 -15.08 7.89
C ASP A 52 1.44 -15.65 6.71
N ARG A 53 0.72 -16.11 5.70
CA ARG A 53 1.31 -16.56 4.44
C ARG A 53 2.05 -15.39 3.76
N PRO A 54 3.37 -15.51 3.51
CA PRO A 54 4.13 -14.50 2.77
C PRO A 54 3.56 -14.32 1.34
N PHE A 55 3.77 -13.14 0.79
CA PHE A 55 3.47 -12.91 -0.63
C PHE A 55 4.42 -13.67 -1.53
N ARG A 56 3.89 -14.12 -2.67
CA ARG A 56 4.60 -14.83 -3.74
C ARG A 56 4.43 -14.08 -5.06
N LEU A 57 5.23 -14.46 -6.05
CA LEU A 57 5.13 -13.91 -7.39
C LEU A 57 3.73 -14.16 -7.97
N GLY A 58 3.09 -13.07 -8.43
CA GLY A 58 1.75 -13.11 -9.01
C GLY A 58 0.60 -13.15 -8.02
N ASP A 59 0.87 -13.10 -6.69
CA ASP A 59 -0.20 -12.94 -5.70
C ASP A 59 -0.95 -11.63 -5.96
N ALA A 60 -2.27 -11.74 -6.14
CA ALA A 60 -3.18 -10.63 -6.39
C ALA A 60 -4.09 -10.32 -5.17
N ASP A 61 -3.99 -11.14 -4.13
CA ASP A 61 -4.70 -10.97 -2.88
C ASP A 61 -4.04 -9.88 -2.00
N HIS A 62 -4.73 -9.49 -0.93
CA HIS A 62 -4.23 -8.51 0.03
C HIS A 62 -4.06 -9.14 1.42
N ARG A 63 -3.40 -8.40 2.31
CA ARG A 63 -3.36 -8.69 3.75
C ARG A 63 -4.00 -7.54 4.49
N LEU A 64 -4.95 -7.86 5.36
CA LEU A 64 -5.53 -6.90 6.30
C LEU A 64 -4.59 -6.73 7.49
N ILE A 65 -4.38 -5.50 7.88
CA ILE A 65 -3.51 -5.11 8.99
C ILE A 65 -4.37 -4.29 9.97
N PRO A 66 -4.70 -4.83 11.15
CA PRO A 66 -5.42 -4.11 12.17
C PRO A 66 -4.68 -2.85 12.64
N ARG A 67 -5.40 -1.81 13.01
CA ARG A 67 -4.90 -0.51 13.45
C ARG A 67 -3.93 -0.60 14.64
N ASP A 68 -4.16 -1.53 15.53
CA ASP A 68 -3.38 -1.73 16.75
C ASP A 68 -2.18 -2.67 16.56
N THR A 69 -1.85 -3.05 15.32
CA THR A 69 -0.73 -3.93 15.01
C THR A 69 0.59 -3.28 15.37
N PRO A 70 1.37 -3.85 16.30
CA PRO A 70 2.71 -3.35 16.61
C PRO A 70 3.67 -3.51 15.42
N ALA A 71 4.54 -2.53 15.21
CA ALA A 71 5.50 -2.53 14.09
C ALA A 71 6.34 -3.83 14.00
N ASN A 72 6.76 -4.41 15.12
CA ASN A 72 7.55 -5.65 15.18
C ASN A 72 6.77 -6.91 14.76
N ARG A 73 5.45 -6.81 14.58
CA ARG A 73 4.62 -7.89 14.06
C ARG A 73 4.49 -7.85 12.54
N LEU A 74 4.91 -6.78 11.90
CA LEU A 74 4.88 -6.65 10.45
C LEU A 74 6.17 -7.19 9.82
N VAL A 75 6.00 -7.93 8.75
CA VAL A 75 7.07 -8.53 7.95
C VAL A 75 6.85 -8.15 6.50
N MET A 76 7.93 -7.83 5.78
CA MET A 76 7.89 -7.57 4.35
C MET A 76 8.31 -8.81 3.56
N SER A 77 7.48 -9.22 2.60
CA SER A 77 7.79 -10.26 1.63
C SER A 77 7.72 -9.77 0.18
N HIS A 78 8.00 -8.49 -0.04
CA HIS A 78 8.05 -7.90 -1.38
C HIS A 78 9.16 -8.55 -2.20
N ILE A 79 8.82 -9.10 -3.39
CA ILE A 79 9.73 -9.91 -4.20
C ILE A 79 10.44 -9.14 -5.31
N SER A 80 10.03 -7.91 -5.62
CA SER A 80 10.68 -7.12 -6.67
C SER A 80 12.14 -6.81 -6.31
N THR A 81 13.04 -7.02 -7.26
CA THR A 81 14.45 -6.63 -7.14
C THR A 81 14.65 -5.13 -7.24
N ASN A 82 13.69 -4.41 -7.80
CA ASN A 82 13.73 -2.95 -7.97
C ASN A 82 13.22 -2.19 -6.73
N PHE A 83 12.74 -2.90 -5.72
CA PHE A 83 12.28 -2.28 -4.48
C PHE A 83 13.45 -2.06 -3.52
N ASP A 84 13.78 -0.79 -3.26
CA ASP A 84 14.79 -0.42 -2.27
C ASP A 84 14.25 -0.62 -0.85
N ARG A 85 14.82 -1.56 -0.13
CA ARG A 85 14.44 -1.90 1.25
C ARG A 85 15.17 -1.10 2.32
N THR A 86 16.13 -0.27 1.95
CA THR A 86 17.00 0.43 2.91
C THR A 86 16.18 1.30 3.86
N GLY A 87 15.25 2.10 3.33
CA GLY A 87 14.38 2.94 4.14
C GLY A 87 13.48 2.14 5.08
N TYR A 88 12.86 1.09 4.58
CA TYR A 88 12.00 0.20 5.38
C TYR A 88 12.76 -0.47 6.54
N LEU A 89 13.99 -0.90 6.32
CA LEU A 89 14.81 -1.55 7.36
C LEU A 89 15.19 -0.59 8.49
N GLN A 90 15.19 0.71 8.22
CA GLN A 90 15.45 1.76 9.20
C GLN A 90 14.17 2.24 9.89
N ASP A 91 13.11 2.45 9.12
CA ASP A 91 11.83 2.97 9.62
C ASP A 91 10.67 2.40 8.80
N LEU A 92 9.79 1.63 9.44
CA LEU A 92 8.58 1.09 8.84
C LEU A 92 7.66 2.19 8.29
N ASN A 93 7.66 3.37 8.90
CA ASN A 93 6.83 4.50 8.47
C ASN A 93 7.12 4.97 7.03
N VAL A 94 8.28 4.62 6.45
CA VAL A 94 8.61 4.91 5.04
C VAL A 94 7.63 4.23 4.07
N VAL A 95 7.14 3.04 4.41
CA VAL A 95 6.24 2.24 3.55
C VAL A 95 4.86 2.05 4.16
N PHE A 96 4.72 2.23 5.47
CA PHE A 96 3.47 2.04 6.21
C PHE A 96 3.41 2.96 7.43
N PRO A 97 3.09 4.26 7.24
CA PRO A 97 3.19 5.30 8.27
C PRO A 97 2.03 5.27 9.29
N LEU A 98 1.75 4.10 9.88
CA LEU A 98 0.63 3.93 10.81
C LEU A 98 0.83 4.71 12.11
N GLU A 99 2.06 4.76 12.63
CA GLU A 99 2.36 5.56 13.81
C GLU A 99 2.12 7.05 13.56
N ARG A 100 2.56 7.55 12.39
CA ARG A 100 2.35 8.96 12.00
C ARG A 100 0.87 9.26 11.81
N LEU A 101 0.11 8.34 11.25
CA LEU A 101 -1.33 8.48 11.09
C LEU A 101 -2.04 8.56 12.45
N ASN A 102 -1.62 7.74 13.41
CA ASN A 102 -2.13 7.79 14.78
C ASN A 102 -1.76 9.13 15.48
N ASP A 103 -0.57 9.68 15.22
CA ASP A 103 -0.16 11.00 15.71
C ASP A 103 -1.08 12.10 15.16
N LEU A 104 -1.35 12.08 13.85
CA LEU A 104 -2.26 13.05 13.21
C LEU A 104 -3.68 13.00 13.81
N ALA A 105 -4.18 11.79 14.09
CA ALA A 105 -5.48 11.64 14.73
C ALA A 105 -5.49 12.16 16.17
N ARG A 106 -4.45 11.87 16.95
CA ARG A 106 -4.32 12.37 18.33
C ARG A 106 -4.21 13.89 18.39
N ASN A 107 -3.58 14.49 17.38
CA ASN A 107 -3.44 15.95 17.28
C ASN A 107 -4.70 16.62 16.70
N GLY A 108 -5.72 15.88 16.30
CA GLY A 108 -6.94 16.42 15.69
C GLY A 108 -6.73 17.00 14.28
N GLU A 109 -5.68 16.56 13.59
CA GLU A 109 -5.40 16.95 12.21
C GLU A 109 -6.24 16.16 11.22
N ILE A 110 -6.55 14.90 11.55
CA ILE A 110 -7.54 14.03 10.87
C ILE A 110 -8.62 13.59 11.85
N GLY A 111 -9.77 13.16 11.33
CA GLY A 111 -10.91 12.75 12.17
C GLY A 111 -10.65 11.45 12.93
N SER A 112 -10.19 10.42 12.24
CA SER A 112 -9.86 9.13 12.84
C SER A 112 -8.98 8.27 11.94
N VAL A 113 -8.41 7.23 12.51
CA VAL A 113 -7.71 6.15 11.80
C VAL A 113 -8.69 5.00 11.62
N ALA A 114 -8.72 4.39 10.43
CA ALA A 114 -9.52 3.22 10.12
C ALA A 114 -9.13 2.00 10.99
N GLU A 115 -10.06 1.09 11.24
CA GLU A 115 -9.81 -0.14 11.99
C GLU A 115 -8.88 -1.09 11.25
N TYR A 116 -8.98 -1.06 9.90
CA TYR A 116 -8.18 -1.90 9.04
C TYR A 116 -7.41 -1.10 8.00
N HIS A 117 -6.19 -1.53 7.79
CA HIS A 117 -5.31 -1.11 6.70
C HIS A 117 -5.02 -2.30 5.81
N THR A 118 -4.40 -2.10 4.66
CA THR A 118 -4.12 -3.21 3.77
C THR A 118 -2.78 -3.10 3.07
N SER A 119 -2.23 -4.25 2.71
CA SER A 119 -1.03 -4.35 1.89
C SER A 119 -1.22 -5.34 0.75
N PHE A 120 -0.69 -4.98 -0.40
CA PHE A 120 -0.61 -5.78 -1.63
C PHE A 120 0.83 -6.07 -2.01
N MET A 121 1.02 -7.00 -2.96
CA MET A 121 2.29 -7.22 -3.64
C MET A 121 2.41 -6.23 -4.82
N GLY A 122 3.25 -5.22 -4.69
CA GLY A 122 3.40 -4.16 -5.69
C GLY A 122 4.01 -4.57 -7.04
N ALA A 123 4.50 -5.82 -7.16
CA ALA A 123 5.00 -6.37 -8.42
C ALA A 123 3.91 -7.14 -9.21
N THR A 124 2.66 -7.13 -8.76
CA THR A 124 1.53 -7.74 -9.44
C THR A 124 0.82 -6.72 -10.32
N GLU A 125 0.38 -7.16 -11.49
CA GLU A 125 -0.37 -6.33 -12.43
C GLU A 125 -1.71 -5.89 -11.82
N PRO A 126 -2.09 -4.59 -11.91
CA PRO A 126 -3.31 -4.06 -11.30
C PRO A 126 -4.59 -4.77 -11.73
N GLU A 127 -4.68 -5.18 -12.99
CA GLU A 127 -5.85 -5.88 -13.53
C GLU A 127 -6.13 -7.21 -12.82
N LYS A 128 -5.09 -7.88 -12.35
CA LYS A 128 -5.22 -9.14 -11.58
C LYS A 128 -5.76 -8.90 -10.18
N MET A 129 -5.64 -7.69 -9.66
CA MET A 129 -6.11 -7.31 -8.32
C MET A 129 -7.57 -6.86 -8.31
N GLU A 130 -8.21 -6.61 -9.45
CA GLU A 130 -9.52 -5.96 -9.55
C GLU A 130 -10.58 -6.59 -8.65
N SER A 131 -10.78 -7.90 -8.73
CA SER A 131 -11.77 -8.60 -7.90
C SER A 131 -11.50 -8.43 -6.40
N THR A 132 -10.24 -8.55 -6.01
CA THR A 132 -9.78 -8.37 -4.62
C THR A 132 -9.98 -6.94 -4.12
N VAL A 133 -9.72 -5.95 -4.99
CA VAL A 133 -9.91 -4.53 -4.64
C VAL A 133 -11.38 -4.19 -4.47
N VAL A 134 -12.28 -4.74 -5.30
CA VAL A 134 -13.73 -4.56 -5.16
C VAL A 134 -14.23 -5.13 -3.82
N GLU A 135 -13.77 -6.32 -3.44
CA GLU A 135 -14.09 -6.91 -2.15
C GLU A 135 -13.58 -6.06 -0.99
N LEU A 136 -12.30 -5.66 -1.04
CA LEU A 136 -11.68 -4.78 -0.06
C LEU A 136 -12.43 -3.45 0.09
N ALA A 137 -12.81 -2.81 -1.01
CA ALA A 137 -13.57 -1.56 -0.98
C ALA A 137 -14.90 -1.71 -0.23
N SER A 138 -15.52 -2.89 -0.31
CA SER A 138 -16.75 -3.20 0.43
C SER A 138 -16.50 -3.33 1.94
N VAL A 139 -15.34 -3.83 2.34
CA VAL A 139 -14.92 -3.89 3.75
C VAL A 139 -14.63 -2.49 4.27
N MET A 140 -13.81 -1.71 3.54
CA MET A 140 -13.41 -0.37 3.96
C MET A 140 -14.56 0.62 4.05
N LYS A 141 -15.63 0.44 3.25
CA LYS A 141 -16.85 1.26 3.34
C LYS A 141 -17.67 1.02 4.61
N LYS A 142 -17.49 -0.10 5.27
CA LYS A 142 -18.19 -0.46 6.51
C LYS A 142 -17.42 -0.03 7.75
N ASP A 143 -16.13 0.14 7.62
CA ASP A 143 -15.24 0.65 8.65
C ASP A 143 -15.34 2.20 8.74
#